data_1e9f9b3bfdde8670ccc1bc86e1d3d28b
#
_entry.id   1e9f9b3bfdde8670ccc1bc86e1d3d28b
#
_cell.length_a   1.000
_cell.length_b   1.000
_cell.length_c   1.000
_cell.angle_alpha   90.00
_cell.angle_beta   90.00
_cell.angle_gamma   90.00
#
_symmetry.space_group_name_H-M   'P 1'
#
loop_
_entity.id
_entity.type
_entity.pdbx_description
1 polymer ?
#
loop_
_entity_poly.entity_id
_entity_poly.type
_entity_poly.pdbx_seq_one_letter_code
_entity_poly.pdbx_strand_id
1 'polypeptide(L)'
;VEVASAHALALRGTRWRLQRLEFHHPAEERMDFQNFPMSADLVYQSPAGQWAVLSVPLQLGAANPLIDRIWANMPLQAQDSVPLPESGVPLQQLLPQDMRYYQYLGSLTTPPCTEGVLRLVLKKPGSVSIDQWRLLTQMTPPNARPAQALHERIVRNAR
;
A
#
# COMPACT_ATOMS: atom_id res chain seq x y z
N VAL A 1 -3.21 9.67 -11.03
CA VAL A 1 -3.51 9.67 -9.60
C VAL A 1 -2.70 10.79 -8.96
N GLU A 2 -3.33 11.90 -8.59
CA GLU A 2 -2.68 12.95 -7.80
C GLU A 2 -2.91 12.64 -6.32
N VAL A 3 -1.84 12.49 -5.56
CA VAL A 3 -1.90 12.53 -4.10
C VAL A 3 -1.91 14.02 -3.72
N ALA A 4 -3.09 14.61 -3.70
CA ALA A 4 -3.30 16.06 -3.64
C ALA A 4 -2.95 16.72 -2.29
N SER A 5 -2.72 15.93 -1.27
CA SER A 5 -2.16 16.32 0.02
C SER A 5 -1.66 15.04 0.70
N ALA A 6 -0.87 15.15 1.73
CA ALA A 6 -0.28 13.99 2.41
C ALA A 6 -1.29 12.88 2.79
N HIS A 7 -2.60 13.16 2.77
CA HIS A 7 -3.65 12.27 3.26
C HIS A 7 -4.88 12.16 2.35
N ALA A 8 -4.79 12.60 1.10
CA ALA A 8 -5.91 12.52 0.15
C ALA A 8 -5.48 12.03 -1.23
N LEU A 9 -6.33 11.21 -1.82
CA LEU A 9 -6.23 10.72 -3.18
C LEU A 9 -7.35 11.36 -4.01
N ALA A 10 -6.99 12.04 -5.09
CA ALA A 10 -7.98 12.53 -6.06
C ALA A 10 -8.16 11.49 -7.17
N LEU A 11 -9.37 10.96 -7.30
CA LEU A 11 -9.68 9.94 -8.28
C LEU A 11 -11.03 10.23 -8.92
N ARG A 12 -11.05 10.42 -10.25
CA ARG A 12 -12.28 10.71 -11.03
C ARG A 12 -13.11 11.87 -10.46
N GLY A 13 -12.44 12.94 -10.03
CA GLY A 13 -13.11 14.12 -9.43
C GLY A 13 -13.58 13.94 -7.99
N THR A 14 -13.43 12.77 -7.40
CA THR A 14 -13.75 12.52 -6.00
C THR A 14 -12.49 12.56 -5.15
N ARG A 15 -12.56 13.20 -4.01
CA ARG A 15 -11.49 13.25 -3.02
C ARG A 15 -11.68 12.12 -2.01
N TRP A 16 -10.70 11.22 -1.93
CA TRP A 16 -10.68 10.08 -1.02
C TRP A 16 -9.74 10.39 0.14
N ARG A 17 -10.15 10.08 1.36
CA ARG A 17 -9.36 10.31 2.57
C ARG A 17 -8.57 9.05 2.91
N LEU A 18 -7.28 9.19 3.20
CA LEU A 18 -6.48 8.11 3.75
C LEU A 18 -7.02 7.71 5.12
N GLN A 19 -7.23 6.43 5.31
CA GLN A 19 -7.68 5.84 6.57
C GLN A 19 -6.52 5.19 7.32
N ARG A 20 -5.66 4.45 6.57
CA ARG A 20 -4.53 3.75 7.16
C ARG A 20 -3.49 3.39 6.10
N LEU A 21 -2.28 3.11 6.56
CA LEU A 21 -1.16 2.57 5.82
C LEU A 21 -0.86 1.17 6.37
N GLU A 22 -0.80 0.19 5.49
CA GLU A 22 -0.50 -1.21 5.83
C GLU A 22 0.77 -1.63 5.12
N PHE A 23 1.56 -2.50 5.75
CA PHE A 23 2.71 -3.12 5.12
C PHE A 23 2.53 -4.64 5.09
N HIS A 24 2.81 -5.22 3.92
CA HIS A 24 2.71 -6.65 3.70
C HIS A 24 4.06 -7.22 3.29
N HIS A 25 4.41 -8.36 3.84
CA HIS A 25 5.55 -9.16 3.40
C HIS A 25 5.17 -10.65 3.33
N PRO A 26 5.37 -11.29 2.16
CA PRO A 26 5.71 -10.68 0.87
C PRO A 26 4.61 -9.70 0.39
N ALA A 27 4.84 -9.01 -0.74
CA ALA A 27 3.80 -8.20 -1.37
C ALA A 27 2.62 -9.08 -1.80
N GLU A 28 1.40 -8.52 -1.71
CA GLU A 28 0.17 -9.28 -2.01
C GLU A 28 -0.08 -9.42 -3.51
N GLU A 29 0.32 -8.43 -4.31
CA GLU A 29 0.17 -8.47 -5.75
C GLU A 29 1.42 -9.03 -6.44
N ARG A 30 1.16 -9.83 -7.47
CA ARG A 30 2.17 -10.30 -8.42
C ARG A 30 1.95 -9.59 -9.74
N MET A 31 2.99 -8.97 -10.27
CA MET A 31 2.94 -8.24 -11.54
C MET A 31 3.99 -8.79 -12.50
N ASP A 32 3.58 -9.05 -13.75
CA ASP A 32 4.49 -9.44 -14.82
C ASP A 32 5.43 -10.60 -14.41
N PHE A 33 4.88 -11.59 -13.68
CA PHE A 33 5.60 -12.74 -13.11
C PHE A 33 6.67 -12.37 -12.05
N GLN A 34 6.69 -11.12 -11.57
CA GLN A 34 7.58 -10.67 -10.52
C GLN A 34 6.89 -10.71 -9.15
N ASN A 35 7.65 -11.16 -8.15
CA ASN A 35 7.27 -11.08 -6.75
C ASN A 35 8.12 -10.00 -6.08
N PHE A 36 7.49 -9.20 -5.24
CA PHE A 36 8.20 -8.20 -4.45
C PHE A 36 8.30 -8.67 -2.99
N PRO A 37 9.43 -8.37 -2.31
CA PRO A 37 9.62 -8.79 -0.92
C PRO A 37 8.64 -8.13 0.04
N MET A 38 8.05 -7.00 -0.37
CA MET A 38 7.18 -6.19 0.48
C MET A 38 6.26 -5.31 -0.37
N SER A 39 5.12 -4.88 0.17
CA SER A 39 4.31 -3.77 -0.34
C SER A 39 3.88 -2.83 0.77
N ALA A 40 3.56 -1.60 0.38
CA ALA A 40 2.89 -0.62 1.22
C ALA A 40 1.51 -0.31 0.60
N ASP A 41 0.44 -0.53 1.35
CA ASP A 41 -0.93 -0.33 0.94
C ASP A 41 -1.51 0.91 1.63
N LEU A 42 -1.81 1.94 0.84
CA LEU A 42 -2.49 3.14 1.31
C LEU A 42 -4.00 2.92 1.13
N VAL A 43 -4.71 2.76 2.22
CA VAL A 43 -6.14 2.45 2.22
C VAL A 43 -6.94 3.74 2.37
N TYR A 44 -7.79 4.02 1.39
CA TYR A 44 -8.60 5.23 1.30
C TYR A 44 -10.08 4.94 1.37
N GLN A 45 -10.84 5.93 1.83
CA GLN A 45 -12.29 5.90 1.80
C GLN A 45 -12.86 7.17 1.14
N SER A 46 -13.87 6.99 0.28
CA SER A 46 -14.61 8.10 -0.31
C SER A 46 -15.64 8.67 0.68
N PRO A 47 -16.19 9.88 0.45
CA PRO A 47 -17.32 10.41 1.21
C PRO A 47 -18.57 9.51 1.18
N ALA A 48 -18.73 8.70 0.13
CA ALA A 48 -19.80 7.73 -0.02
C ALA A 48 -19.53 6.37 0.65
N GLY A 49 -18.42 6.25 1.41
CA GLY A 49 -18.05 5.02 2.12
C GLY A 49 -17.40 3.95 1.26
N GLN A 50 -17.10 4.21 -0.02
CA GLN A 50 -16.42 3.26 -0.89
C GLN A 50 -14.93 3.17 -0.53
N TRP A 51 -14.33 1.99 -0.73
CA TRP A 51 -12.92 1.74 -0.44
C TRP A 51 -12.06 1.76 -1.71
N ALA A 52 -10.87 2.34 -1.59
CA ALA A 52 -9.81 2.23 -2.58
C ALA A 52 -8.48 1.94 -1.89
N VAL A 53 -7.63 1.17 -2.53
CA VAL A 53 -6.28 0.86 -2.04
C VAL A 53 -5.28 1.19 -3.14
N LEU A 54 -4.29 2.02 -2.79
CA LEU A 54 -3.13 2.26 -3.63
C LEU A 54 -1.98 1.40 -3.10
N SER A 55 -1.66 0.33 -3.83
CA SER A 55 -0.56 -0.57 -3.53
C SER A 55 0.73 -0.10 -4.17
N VAL A 56 1.76 0.05 -3.35
CA VAL A 56 3.12 0.37 -3.75
C VAL A 56 3.99 -0.86 -3.53
N PRO A 57 4.32 -1.63 -4.57
CA PRO A 57 5.31 -2.70 -4.45
C PRO A 57 6.66 -2.11 -4.04
N LEU A 58 7.39 -2.79 -3.19
CA LEU A 58 8.70 -2.36 -2.71
C LEU A 58 9.75 -3.42 -3.07
N GLN A 59 10.84 -2.97 -3.70
CA GLN A 59 11.98 -3.81 -4.03
C GLN A 59 13.19 -3.47 -3.15
N LEU A 60 14.08 -4.43 -2.95
CA LEU A 60 15.33 -4.20 -2.23
C LEU A 60 16.21 -3.19 -2.99
N GLY A 61 16.67 -2.19 -2.26
CA GLY A 61 17.50 -1.11 -2.80
C GLY A 61 17.89 -0.10 -1.73
N ALA A 62 17.78 1.19 -2.03
CA ALA A 62 18.07 2.26 -1.09
C ALA A 62 17.06 2.26 0.07
N ALA A 63 17.53 2.67 1.25
CA ALA A 63 16.64 2.87 2.41
C ALA A 63 15.60 3.95 2.11
N ASN A 64 14.38 3.72 2.62
CA ASN A 64 13.30 4.68 2.52
C ASN A 64 13.17 5.47 3.82
N PRO A 65 13.37 6.81 3.80
CA PRO A 65 13.36 7.61 5.02
C PRO A 65 12.01 7.60 5.76
N LEU A 66 10.91 7.43 5.02
CA LEU A 66 9.59 7.33 5.66
C LEU A 66 9.45 5.99 6.41
N ILE A 67 9.92 4.91 5.82
CA ILE A 67 9.90 3.58 6.47
C ILE A 67 10.73 3.64 7.76
N ASP A 68 11.90 4.27 7.75
CA ASP A 68 12.71 4.45 8.97
C ASP A 68 11.93 5.18 10.07
N ARG A 69 11.22 6.24 9.72
CA ARG A 69 10.40 6.98 10.70
C ARG A 69 9.25 6.14 11.25
N ILE A 70 8.60 5.35 10.40
CA ILE A 70 7.51 4.47 10.84
C ILE A 70 8.06 3.38 11.74
N TRP A 71 9.15 2.72 11.36
CA TRP A 71 9.78 1.67 12.17
C TRP A 71 10.26 2.19 13.53
N ALA A 72 10.81 3.41 13.58
CA ALA A 72 11.23 4.04 14.85
C ALA A 72 10.06 4.31 15.81
N ASN A 73 8.83 4.35 15.33
CA ASN A 73 7.62 4.59 16.12
C ASN A 73 6.67 3.38 16.13
N MET A 74 7.12 2.23 15.64
CA MET A 74 6.28 1.04 15.56
C MET A 74 5.97 0.53 16.98
N PRO A 75 4.69 0.19 17.28
CA PRO A 75 4.34 -0.34 18.58
C PRO A 75 5.01 -1.69 18.80
N LEU A 76 5.40 -1.99 20.02
CA LEU A 76 6.05 -3.24 20.39
C LEU A 76 5.07 -4.42 20.45
N GLN A 77 3.78 -4.16 20.49
CA GLN A 77 2.73 -5.18 20.51
C GLN A 77 1.89 -5.13 19.24
N ALA A 78 1.61 -6.28 18.67
CA ALA A 78 0.97 -6.43 17.35
C ALA A 78 -0.48 -5.87 17.26
N GLN A 79 -1.10 -5.53 18.37
CA GLN A 79 -2.47 -4.99 18.42
C GLN A 79 -2.53 -3.49 18.72
N ASP A 80 -1.40 -2.89 19.05
CA ASP A 80 -1.33 -1.46 19.31
C ASP A 80 -1.30 -0.69 17.99
N SER A 81 -2.00 0.43 17.93
CA SER A 81 -1.93 1.37 16.81
C SER A 81 -1.27 2.66 17.24
N VAL A 82 -0.31 3.12 16.46
CA VAL A 82 0.27 4.45 16.63
C VAL A 82 -0.38 5.39 15.62
N PRO A 83 -1.12 6.41 16.07
CA PRO A 83 -1.67 7.40 15.15
C PRO A 83 -0.53 8.15 14.47
N LEU A 84 -0.53 8.17 13.14
CA LEU A 84 0.38 9.01 12.38
C LEU A 84 -0.02 10.48 12.57
N PRO A 85 0.92 11.38 12.91
CA PRO A 85 0.59 12.79 13.07
C PRO A 85 0.03 13.35 11.77
N GLU A 86 -1.07 14.12 11.85
CA GLU A 86 -1.76 14.70 10.68
C GLU A 86 -0.84 15.61 9.84
N SER A 87 0.16 16.20 10.47
CA SER A 87 1.12 17.12 9.87
C SER A 87 2.53 16.56 9.85
N GLY A 88 2.85 15.55 9.09
CA GLY A 88 4.26 15.19 9.08
C GLY A 88 4.70 13.86 8.51
N VAL A 89 3.80 13.10 7.93
CA VAL A 89 4.17 11.86 7.24
C VAL A 89 4.27 12.12 5.74
N PRO A 90 5.49 12.32 5.20
CA PRO A 90 5.66 12.60 3.78
C PRO A 90 5.43 11.33 2.96
N LEU A 91 4.17 10.91 2.77
CA LEU A 91 3.79 9.71 2.02
C LEU A 91 4.36 9.69 0.59
N GLN A 92 4.66 10.86 0.04
CA GLN A 92 5.33 10.99 -1.26
C GLN A 92 6.68 10.25 -1.30
N GLN A 93 7.33 10.05 -0.16
CA GLN A 93 8.59 9.29 -0.09
C GLN A 93 8.40 7.78 -0.34
N LEU A 94 7.18 7.26 -0.24
CA LEU A 94 6.86 5.89 -0.64
C LEU A 94 6.63 5.77 -2.15
N LEU A 95 6.23 6.87 -2.80
CA LEU A 95 5.74 6.84 -4.16
C LEU A 95 6.90 6.93 -5.16
N PRO A 96 6.93 6.10 -6.20
CA PRO A 96 7.87 6.27 -7.30
C PRO A 96 7.51 7.50 -8.14
N GLN A 97 8.45 8.00 -8.94
CA GLN A 97 8.19 9.11 -9.87
C GLN A 97 7.18 8.74 -10.96
N ASP A 98 7.21 7.49 -11.40
CA ASP A 98 6.28 6.97 -12.41
C ASP A 98 5.05 6.41 -11.72
N MET A 99 3.96 7.15 -11.79
CA MET A 99 2.69 6.84 -11.13
C MET A 99 1.74 6.00 -11.99
N ARG A 100 2.19 5.38 -13.08
CA ARG A 100 1.38 4.45 -13.87
C ARG A 100 0.99 3.24 -13.03
N TYR A 101 -0.25 2.78 -13.20
CA TYR A 101 -0.81 1.73 -12.35
C TYR A 101 -1.69 0.75 -13.12
N TYR A 102 -1.88 -0.42 -12.55
CA TYR A 102 -2.97 -1.33 -12.89
C TYR A 102 -4.16 -1.04 -12.00
N GLN A 103 -5.35 -1.13 -12.57
CA GLN A 103 -6.60 -0.91 -11.83
C GLN A 103 -7.53 -2.11 -11.99
N TYR A 104 -8.12 -2.58 -10.89
CA TYR A 104 -9.15 -3.62 -10.90
C TYR A 104 -10.05 -3.49 -9.67
N LEU A 105 -11.22 -4.15 -9.70
CA LEU A 105 -12.08 -4.32 -8.55
C LEU A 105 -11.68 -5.59 -7.80
N GLY A 106 -11.38 -5.46 -6.53
CA GLY A 106 -10.95 -6.53 -5.64
C GLY A 106 -11.61 -6.43 -4.27
N SER A 107 -10.86 -6.77 -3.25
CA SER A 107 -11.30 -6.74 -1.85
C SER A 107 -10.23 -6.10 -0.96
N LEU A 108 -10.59 -5.80 0.29
CA LEU A 108 -9.62 -5.70 1.37
C LEU A 108 -8.99 -7.08 1.61
N THR A 109 -7.77 -7.11 2.11
CA THR A 109 -7.02 -8.33 2.36
C THR A 109 -7.01 -8.71 3.83
N THR A 110 -7.51 -7.83 4.69
CA THR A 110 -7.80 -8.08 6.10
C THR A 110 -9.27 -8.47 6.30
N PRO A 111 -9.59 -9.43 7.18
CA PRO A 111 -10.98 -9.80 7.46
C PRO A 111 -11.85 -8.59 7.83
N PRO A 112 -13.10 -8.52 7.34
CA PRO A 112 -13.90 -9.54 6.64
C PRO A 112 -13.67 -9.62 5.12
N CYS A 113 -12.57 -9.10 4.58
CA CYS A 113 -12.24 -9.11 3.15
C CYS A 113 -13.32 -8.45 2.28
N THR A 114 -13.78 -7.30 2.73
CA THR A 114 -14.83 -6.51 2.04
C THR A 114 -14.55 -6.39 0.56
N GLU A 115 -15.50 -6.78 -0.29
CA GLU A 115 -15.41 -6.72 -1.74
C GLU A 115 -15.80 -5.34 -2.30
N GLY A 116 -15.62 -5.14 -3.62
CA GLY A 116 -15.93 -3.89 -4.30
C GLY A 116 -14.88 -2.79 -4.07
N VAL A 117 -13.70 -3.17 -3.60
CA VAL A 117 -12.59 -2.26 -3.36
C VAL A 117 -11.88 -1.95 -4.67
N LEU A 118 -11.69 -0.67 -4.95
CA LEU A 118 -10.89 -0.24 -6.09
C LEU A 118 -9.40 -0.40 -5.77
N ARG A 119 -8.76 -1.40 -6.39
CA ARG A 119 -7.32 -1.64 -6.25
C ARG A 119 -6.57 -0.90 -7.35
N LEU A 120 -5.57 -0.12 -6.94
CA LEU A 120 -4.65 0.63 -7.80
C LEU A 120 -3.24 0.14 -7.47
N VAL A 121 -2.59 -0.57 -8.37
CA VAL A 121 -1.27 -1.17 -8.13
C VAL A 121 -0.24 -0.45 -8.97
N LEU A 122 0.70 0.25 -8.34
CA LEU A 122 1.75 0.98 -9.06
C LEU A 122 2.66 0.01 -9.81
N LYS A 123 2.95 0.33 -11.07
CA LYS A 123 3.80 -0.51 -11.93
C LYS A 123 5.27 -0.43 -11.58
N LYS A 124 5.71 0.74 -11.11
CA LYS A 124 7.08 0.93 -10.67
C LYS A 124 7.16 0.74 -9.17
N PRO A 125 8.06 -0.13 -8.70
CA PRO A 125 8.25 -0.32 -7.27
C PRO A 125 8.94 0.89 -6.64
N GLY A 126 8.61 1.14 -5.39
CA GLY A 126 9.42 1.94 -4.49
C GLY A 126 10.63 1.14 -3.99
N SER A 127 11.42 1.74 -3.10
CA SER A 127 12.63 1.13 -2.55
C SER A 127 12.50 0.88 -1.04
N VAL A 128 13.09 -0.22 -0.58
CA VAL A 128 13.25 -0.57 0.82
C VAL A 128 14.63 -1.20 1.02
N SER A 129 15.35 -0.83 2.09
CA SER A 129 16.65 -1.46 2.35
C SER A 129 16.49 -2.88 2.90
N ILE A 130 17.55 -3.66 2.78
CA ILE A 130 17.58 -5.02 3.33
C ILE A 130 17.36 -5.01 4.85
N ASP A 131 17.88 -4.00 5.55
CA ASP A 131 17.77 -3.90 7.00
C ASP A 131 16.34 -3.48 7.42
N GLN A 132 15.69 -2.56 6.69
CA GLN A 132 14.29 -2.21 6.89
C GLN A 132 13.37 -3.43 6.67
N TRP A 133 13.61 -4.19 5.60
CA TRP A 133 12.86 -5.41 5.33
C TRP A 133 13.08 -6.49 6.41
N ARG A 134 14.34 -6.72 6.82
CA ARG A 134 14.67 -7.67 7.88
C ARG A 134 14.00 -7.31 9.20
N LEU A 135 13.99 -6.04 9.57
CA LEU A 135 13.37 -5.58 10.81
C LEU A 135 11.86 -5.91 10.79
N LEU A 136 11.16 -5.62 9.71
CA LEU A 136 9.75 -5.99 9.58
C LEU A 136 9.53 -7.50 9.71
N THR A 137 10.33 -8.31 8.99
CA THR A 137 10.19 -9.77 8.98
C THR A 137 10.53 -10.43 10.32
N GLN A 138 11.33 -9.79 11.15
CA GLN A 138 11.61 -10.23 12.52
C GLN A 138 10.47 -9.90 13.48
N MET A 139 9.76 -8.78 13.26
CA MET A 139 8.70 -8.31 14.14
C MET A 139 7.33 -8.92 13.81
N THR A 140 7.09 -9.26 12.55
CA THR A 140 5.80 -9.79 12.10
C THR A 140 5.98 -11.07 11.28
N PRO A 141 5.12 -12.08 11.46
CA PRO A 141 5.07 -13.19 10.53
C PRO A 141 4.62 -12.73 9.14
N PRO A 142 4.83 -13.54 8.08
CA PRO A 142 4.26 -13.24 6.77
C PRO A 142 2.75 -13.00 6.87
N ASN A 143 2.31 -11.84 6.38
CA ASN A 143 0.95 -11.34 6.57
C ASN A 143 0.20 -11.08 5.26
N ALA A 144 0.80 -11.43 4.12
CA ALA A 144 0.14 -11.33 2.83
C ALA A 144 -0.99 -12.37 2.71
N ARG A 145 -2.14 -11.94 2.23
CA ARG A 145 -3.21 -12.86 1.83
C ARG A 145 -2.74 -13.69 0.64
N PRO A 146 -2.98 -15.02 0.58
CA PRO A 146 -2.69 -15.81 -0.59
C PRO A 146 -3.33 -15.23 -1.85
N ALA A 147 -2.56 -15.20 -2.94
CA ALA A 147 -3.05 -14.67 -4.22
C ALA A 147 -4.31 -15.40 -4.67
N GLN A 148 -5.32 -14.64 -5.06
CA GLN A 148 -6.59 -15.15 -5.57
C GLN A 148 -6.59 -15.11 -7.09
N ALA A 149 -7.26 -16.08 -7.73
CA ALA A 149 -7.47 -16.06 -9.17
C ALA A 149 -8.22 -14.79 -9.61
N LEU A 150 -8.01 -14.37 -10.84
CA LEU A 150 -8.67 -13.15 -11.36
C LEU A 150 -10.19 -13.30 -11.48
N HIS A 151 -10.72 -14.52 -11.66
CA HIS A 151 -12.16 -14.79 -11.80
C HIS A 151 -12.84 -13.80 -12.79
N GLU A 152 -12.26 -13.68 -13.99
CA GLU A 152 -12.74 -12.80 -15.08
C GLU A 152 -12.71 -11.29 -14.75
N ARG A 153 -12.12 -10.88 -13.62
CA ARG A 153 -11.97 -9.47 -13.29
C ARG A 153 -11.12 -8.75 -14.33
N ILE A 154 -11.63 -7.63 -14.81
CA ILE A 154 -10.94 -6.81 -15.82
C ILE A 154 -9.84 -6.02 -15.11
N VAL A 155 -8.59 -6.27 -15.49
CA VAL A 155 -7.45 -5.45 -15.10
C VAL A 155 -7.23 -4.38 -16.18
N ARG A 156 -7.33 -3.13 -15.80
CA ARG A 156 -7.11 -1.98 -16.69
C ARG A 156 -5.74 -1.39 -16.46
N ASN A 157 -5.11 -1.00 -17.56
CA ASN A 157 -3.85 -0.26 -17.56
C ASN A 157 -4.17 1.23 -17.56
N ALA A 158 -3.65 1.97 -16.58
CA ALA A 158 -3.92 3.39 -16.43
C ALA A 158 -2.61 4.20 -16.24
N ARG A 159 -2.70 5.49 -16.55
CA ARG A 159 -1.61 6.47 -16.44
C ARG A 159 -1.94 7.49 -15.37
#